data_10ed7de7ffb2f171e42e24bd1aa98af1
#
_entry.id   10ed7de7ffb2f171e42e24bd1aa98af1
#
_cell.length_a   1.000
_cell.length_b   1.000
_cell.length_c   1.000
_cell.angle_alpha   90.00
_cell.angle_beta   90.00
_cell.angle_gamma   90.00
#
_symmetry.space_group_name_H-M   'P 1'
#
loop_
_entity.id
_entity.type
_entity.pdbx_description
1 polymer ?
#
loop_
_entity_poly.entity_id
_entity_poly.type
_entity_poly.pdbx_seq_one_letter_code
_entity_poly.pdbx_strand_id
1 'polypeptide(L)'
;MESGNRERAHVYVSGEVQGVFFRDSAREKAEQLGLVGWVRNLPDGRVQALFEGPSEKVRGMIRWCEQGPQHAAVEDVDAEFEAYQGDLKGFEVR
;
A
#
# COMPACT_ATOMS: atom_id res chain seq x y z
N MET A 1 22.55 -9.24 -6.78
CA MET A 1 22.03 -8.87 -6.75
C MET A 1 21.32 -8.04 -7.25
N GLU A 2 21.10 -7.61 -7.23
CA GLU A 2 20.50 -6.87 -7.44
C GLU A 2 19.64 -6.29 -7.40
N SER A 3 19.65 -6.62 -7.18
CA SER A 3 18.61 -6.03 -6.64
C SER A 3 18.34 -4.59 -6.95
N GLY A 4 18.41 -4.13 -7.96
CA GLY A 4 18.09 -2.79 -8.33
C GLY A 4 16.70 -2.59 -8.85
N ASN A 5 15.90 -3.64 -8.87
CA ASN A 5 14.56 -3.53 -9.43
C ASN A 5 13.64 -2.72 -8.53
N ARG A 6 12.95 -1.76 -9.13
CA ARG A 6 11.96 -0.94 -8.45
C ARG A 6 10.68 -1.00 -9.25
N GLU A 7 9.56 -0.87 -8.55
CA GLU A 7 8.27 -0.86 -9.23
C GLU A 7 7.28 -0.02 -8.46
N ARG A 8 6.16 0.23 -9.10
CA ARG A 8 5.03 0.97 -8.56
C ARG A 8 3.83 0.04 -8.58
N ALA A 9 3.04 0.05 -7.52
CA ALA A 9 1.81 -0.74 -7.46
C ALA A 9 0.67 0.14 -7.03
N HIS A 10 -0.43 0.07 -7.77
CA HIS A 10 -1.69 0.70 -7.44
C HIS A 10 -2.56 -0.37 -6.82
N VAL A 11 -3.05 -0.15 -5.60
CA VAL A 11 -3.69 -1.20 -4.81
C VAL A 11 -5.05 -0.73 -4.34
N TYR A 12 -6.04 -1.62 -4.48
CA TYR A 12 -7.38 -1.40 -3.96
C TYR A 12 -7.70 -2.51 -2.96
N VAL A 13 -8.10 -2.13 -1.75
CA VAL A 13 -8.39 -3.07 -0.67
C VAL A 13 -9.86 -2.98 -0.35
N SER A 14 -10.55 -4.11 -0.35
CA SER A 14 -11.99 -4.20 -0.09
C SER A 14 -12.24 -4.95 1.20
N GLY A 15 -13.41 -4.69 1.82
CA GLY A 15 -13.82 -5.32 3.05
C GLY A 15 -14.08 -4.27 4.12
N GLU A 16 -13.95 -4.67 5.38
CA GLU A 16 -14.07 -3.72 6.50
C GLU A 16 -12.70 -3.11 6.74
N VAL A 17 -12.40 -2.07 5.96
CA VAL A 17 -11.05 -1.48 5.92
C VAL A 17 -11.05 0.01 6.24
N GLN A 18 -12.23 0.64 6.35
CA GLN A 18 -12.32 2.04 6.77
C GLN A 18 -12.74 2.09 8.24
N GLY A 19 -12.25 3.10 8.97
CA GLY A 19 -12.60 3.26 10.38
C GLY A 19 -11.90 2.28 11.32
N VAL A 20 -10.85 1.59 10.84
CA VAL A 20 -10.11 0.59 11.62
C VAL A 20 -8.62 0.90 11.62
N PHE A 21 -8.25 2.17 11.43
CA PHE A 21 -6.87 2.64 11.41
C PHE A 21 -6.03 2.04 10.28
N PHE A 22 -6.69 1.64 9.18
CA PHE A 22 -5.98 1.03 8.06
C PHE A 22 -4.97 2.00 7.45
N ARG A 23 -5.38 3.25 7.23
CA ARG A 23 -4.50 4.23 6.57
C ARG A 23 -3.26 4.54 7.40
N ASP A 24 -3.43 4.76 8.71
CA ASP A 24 -2.28 5.06 9.58
C ASP A 24 -1.34 3.86 9.68
N SER A 25 -1.91 2.66 9.81
CA SER A 25 -1.12 1.43 9.87
C SER A 25 -0.37 1.18 8.58
N ALA A 26 -1.02 1.46 7.44
CA ALA A 26 -0.39 1.31 6.13
C ALA A 26 0.80 2.25 5.99
N ARG A 27 0.64 3.51 6.44
CA ARG A 27 1.75 4.46 6.39
C ARG A 27 2.92 3.97 7.23
N GLU A 28 2.66 3.50 8.45
CA GLU A 28 3.72 2.99 9.30
C GLU A 28 4.48 1.85 8.63
N LYS A 29 3.72 0.91 8.06
CA LYS A 29 4.34 -0.25 7.42
C LYS A 29 5.13 0.15 6.20
N ALA A 30 4.58 1.05 5.38
CA ALA A 30 5.27 1.53 4.19
C ALA A 30 6.57 2.23 4.56
N GLU A 31 6.56 3.04 5.61
CA GLU A 31 7.76 3.74 6.06
C GLU A 31 8.80 2.76 6.58
N GLN A 32 8.39 1.72 7.29
CA GLN A 32 9.30 0.67 7.75
C GLN A 32 9.99 -0.02 6.57
N LEU A 33 9.25 -0.19 5.48
CA LEU A 33 9.79 -0.85 4.29
C LEU A 33 10.53 0.10 3.35
N GLY A 34 10.58 1.39 3.70
CA GLY A 34 11.25 2.37 2.86
C GLY A 34 10.51 2.73 1.60
N LEU A 35 9.19 2.55 1.59
CA LEU A 35 8.37 2.84 0.43
C LEU A 35 7.87 4.29 0.46
N VAL A 36 7.61 4.83 -0.72
CA VAL A 36 6.95 6.12 -0.88
C VAL A 36 5.58 5.87 -1.51
N GLY A 37 4.69 6.84 -1.41
CA GLY A 37 3.36 6.75 -1.98
C GLY A 37 2.31 7.43 -1.12
N TRP A 38 1.10 6.89 -1.17
CA TRP A 38 -0.02 7.45 -0.43
C TRP A 38 -1.10 6.40 -0.23
N VAL A 39 -2.03 6.70 0.69
CA VAL A 39 -3.18 5.85 0.96
C VAL A 39 -4.38 6.75 1.27
N ARG A 40 -5.57 6.37 0.78
CA ARG A 40 -6.79 7.13 1.02
C ARG A 40 -8.01 6.22 1.05
N ASN A 41 -9.06 6.68 1.71
CA ASN A 41 -10.36 6.02 1.65
C ASN A 41 -11.10 6.44 0.39
N LEU A 42 -11.83 5.51 -0.21
CA LEU A 42 -12.71 5.81 -1.34
C LEU A 42 -14.15 5.90 -0.84
N PRO A 43 -15.02 6.65 -1.58
CA PRO A 43 -16.44 6.78 -1.18
C PRO A 43 -17.19 5.46 -1.13
N ASP A 44 -16.74 4.45 -1.88
CA ASP A 44 -17.43 3.15 -1.93
C ASP A 44 -17.00 2.19 -0.81
N GLY A 45 -16.18 2.66 0.14
CA GLY A 45 -15.77 1.85 1.28
C GLY A 45 -14.42 1.19 1.14
N ARG A 46 -13.84 1.20 -0.06
CA ARG A 46 -12.51 0.62 -0.27
C ARG A 46 -11.42 1.59 0.19
N VAL A 47 -10.22 1.04 0.33
CA VAL A 47 -9.00 1.82 0.52
C VAL A 47 -8.17 1.73 -0.75
N GLN A 48 -7.68 2.86 -1.23
CA GLN A 48 -6.80 2.92 -2.39
C GLN A 48 -5.43 3.36 -1.93
N ALA A 49 -4.39 2.73 -2.49
CA ALA A 49 -3.02 3.07 -2.13
C ALA A 49 -2.12 3.00 -3.35
N LEU A 50 -1.03 3.75 -3.27
CA LEU A 50 0.05 3.70 -4.26
C LEU A 50 1.33 3.46 -3.50
N PHE A 51 2.07 2.42 -3.87
CA PHE A 51 3.35 2.09 -3.24
C PHE A 51 4.42 2.05 -4.30
N GLU A 52 5.58 2.64 -3.98
CA GLU A 52 6.69 2.67 -4.93
C GLU A 52 8.00 2.46 -4.19
N GLY A 53 8.87 1.62 -4.75
CA GLY A 53 10.17 1.34 -4.18
C GLY A 53 10.73 0.02 -4.67
N PRO A 54 11.66 -0.57 -3.91
CA PRO A 54 12.22 -1.88 -4.29
C PRO A 54 11.13 -2.92 -4.45
N SER A 55 11.20 -3.72 -5.51
CA SER A 55 10.14 -4.66 -5.88
C SER A 55 9.74 -5.57 -4.74
N GLU A 56 10.71 -6.15 -4.03
CA GLU A 56 10.37 -7.08 -2.96
C GLU A 56 9.67 -6.38 -1.79
N LYS A 57 9.98 -5.10 -1.56
CA LYS A 57 9.32 -4.33 -0.51
C LYS A 57 7.90 -4.00 -0.90
N VAL A 58 7.67 -3.65 -2.17
CA VAL A 58 6.32 -3.40 -2.67
C VAL A 58 5.47 -4.66 -2.52
N ARG A 59 6.01 -5.82 -2.89
CA ARG A 59 5.28 -7.08 -2.75
C ARG A 59 5.01 -7.42 -1.29
N GLY A 60 5.97 -7.15 -0.41
CA GLY A 60 5.75 -7.30 1.04
C GLY A 60 4.63 -6.43 1.55
N MET A 61 4.54 -5.20 1.05
CA MET A 61 3.48 -4.28 1.43
C MET A 61 2.10 -4.80 0.97
N ILE A 62 2.04 -5.36 -0.23
CA ILE A 62 0.79 -5.93 -0.73
C ILE A 62 0.35 -7.11 0.14
N ARG A 63 1.29 -7.97 0.54
CA ARG A 63 0.97 -9.08 1.46
C ARG A 63 0.45 -8.55 2.79
N TRP A 64 1.04 -7.46 3.29
CA TRP A 64 0.55 -6.83 4.51
C TRP A 64 -0.90 -6.35 4.32
N CYS A 65 -1.21 -5.76 3.16
CA CYS A 65 -2.56 -5.28 2.89
C CYS A 65 -3.58 -6.42 2.91
N GLU A 66 -3.19 -7.63 2.51
CA GLU A 66 -4.09 -8.79 2.52
C GLU A 66 -4.52 -9.14 3.93
N GLN A 67 -3.71 -8.83 4.92
CA GLN A 67 -4.01 -9.07 6.31
C GLN A 67 -4.58 -7.83 6.99
N GLY A 68 -3.98 -6.68 6.75
CA GLY A 68 -4.39 -5.42 7.35
C GLY A 68 -4.07 -5.33 8.83
N PRO A 69 -4.48 -4.23 9.47
CA PRO A 69 -4.32 -4.09 10.92
C PRO A 69 -5.33 -4.96 11.68
N GLN A 70 -5.17 -4.99 12.99
CA GLN A 70 -5.84 -5.97 13.86
C GLN A 70 -7.36 -6.00 13.69
N HIS A 71 -8.00 -4.85 13.52
CA HIS A 71 -9.46 -4.78 13.48
C HIS A 71 -10.03 -4.72 12.07
N ALA A 72 -9.18 -4.84 11.05
CA ALA A 72 -9.64 -4.87 9.68
C ALA A 72 -10.07 -6.27 9.28
N ALA A 73 -11.02 -6.35 8.36
CA ALA A 73 -11.43 -7.61 7.77
C ALA A 73 -11.32 -7.45 6.25
N VAL A 74 -10.16 -7.83 5.72
CA VAL A 74 -9.88 -7.68 4.30
C VAL A 74 -10.52 -8.81 3.52
N GLU A 75 -11.32 -8.46 2.51
CA GLU A 75 -11.97 -9.45 1.65
C GLU A 75 -11.20 -9.66 0.36
N ASP A 76 -10.60 -8.60 -0.18
CA ASP A 76 -9.91 -8.68 -1.45
C ASP A 76 -8.85 -7.58 -1.55
N VAL A 77 -7.76 -7.89 -2.24
CA VAL A 77 -6.71 -6.93 -2.57
C VAL A 77 -6.45 -7.06 -4.07
N ASP A 78 -6.65 -5.95 -4.79
CA ASP A 78 -6.41 -5.88 -6.22
C ASP A 78 -5.20 -4.98 -6.45
N ALA A 79 -4.13 -5.53 -6.99
CA ALA A 79 -2.89 -4.80 -7.20
C ALA A 79 -2.55 -4.76 -8.68
N GLU A 80 -2.29 -3.56 -9.19
CA GLU A 80 -1.84 -3.35 -10.56
C GLU A 80 -0.44 -2.78 -10.54
N PHE A 81 0.49 -3.45 -11.20
CA PHE A 81 1.88 -3.02 -11.23
C PHE A 81 2.12 -2.10 -12.41
N GLU A 82 2.90 -1.06 -12.16
CA GLU A 82 3.25 -0.05 -13.16
C GLU A 82 4.75 0.18 -13.12
N ALA A 83 5.27 0.83 -14.16
CA ALA A 83 6.67 1.19 -14.20
C ALA A 83 7.01 2.20 -13.11
N TYR A 84 8.18 2.05 -12.51
CA TYR A 84 8.69 2.97 -11.52
C TYR A 84 8.86 4.36 -12.12
N GLN A 85 8.40 5.40 -11.42
CA GLN A 85 8.49 6.78 -11.90
C GLN A 85 9.44 7.64 -11.07
N GLY A 86 9.57 7.37 -9.78
CA GLY A 86 10.52 8.06 -8.94
C GLY A 86 10.17 9.51 -8.63
N ASP A 87 8.88 9.89 -8.74
CA ASP A 87 8.45 11.27 -8.55
C ASP A 87 7.79 11.54 -7.22
N LEU A 88 7.74 10.54 -6.33
CA LEU A 88 7.10 10.67 -5.03
C LEU A 88 8.13 10.83 -3.92
N LYS A 89 7.75 11.55 -2.86
CA LYS A 89 8.59 11.77 -1.70
C LYS A 89 7.79 11.42 -0.45
N GLY A 90 8.30 10.47 0.33
CA GLY A 90 7.65 10.09 1.57
C GLY A 90 6.33 9.37 1.35
N PHE A 91 5.60 9.15 2.43
CA PHE A 91 4.32 8.45 2.38
C PHE A 91 3.24 9.31 3.03
N GLU A 92 2.14 9.53 2.32
CA GLU A 92 1.06 10.40 2.73
C GLU A 92 -0.21 9.62 3.06
N VAL A 93 -0.90 10.05 4.10
CA VAL A 93 -2.28 9.63 4.35
C VAL A 93 -3.18 10.75 3.82
N ARG A 94 -4.04 10.41 2.89
CA ARG A 94 -4.93 11.39 2.24
C ARG A 94 -6.38 11.22 2.64
#